data_b6df996316c73c8aee745942482e1fb1
#
_entry.id   b6df996316c73c8aee745942482e1fb1
#
_cell.length_a   1.000
_cell.length_b   1.000
_cell.length_c   1.000
_cell.angle_alpha   90.00
_cell.angle_beta   90.00
_cell.angle_gamma   90.00
#
_symmetry.space_group_name_H-M   'P 1'
#
loop_
_entity.id
_entity.type
_entity.pdbx_description
1 polymer ?
#
loop_
_entity_poly.entity_id
_entity_poly.type
_entity_poly.pdbx_seq_one_letter_code
_entity_poly.pdbx_strand_id
1 'polypeptide(L)'
;MGSFASRADLKAIEAEAAWEDRDLPRSMYAFLSRTKDAHGARPALSYQLLSTPGSKSETLTWSDLHGRVTQAANLFRSLGVGEDDVVAYVMPNTVETAVT
;
A
#
# COMPACT_ATOMS: atom_id res chain seq x y z
N MET A 1 -15.64 8.27 17.64
CA MET A 1 -15.34 7.09 16.81
C MET A 1 -15.97 5.87 17.46
N GLY A 2 -16.72 5.08 16.71
CA GLY A 2 -17.38 3.88 17.22
C GLY A 2 -16.38 2.78 17.61
N SER A 3 -16.85 1.81 18.39
CA SER A 3 -16.11 0.60 18.70
C SER A 3 -15.98 -0.28 17.44
N PHE A 4 -14.91 -1.06 17.38
CA PHE A 4 -14.69 -2.10 16.36
C PHE A 4 -14.69 -3.51 17.00
N ALA A 5 -15.18 -3.61 18.22
CA ALA A 5 -15.02 -4.82 19.03
C ALA A 5 -16.00 -5.94 18.65
N SER A 6 -17.09 -5.63 17.99
CA SER A 6 -18.15 -6.59 17.67
C SER A 6 -18.65 -6.49 16.21
N ARG A 7 -19.29 -7.57 15.77
CA ARG A 7 -19.98 -7.58 14.45
C ARG A 7 -21.12 -6.55 14.38
N ALA A 8 -21.74 -6.23 15.51
CA ALA A 8 -22.78 -5.21 15.55
C ALA A 8 -22.20 -3.81 15.30
N ASP A 9 -21.02 -3.53 15.85
CA ASP A 9 -20.30 -2.26 15.62
C ASP A 9 -19.92 -2.12 14.13
N LEU A 10 -19.43 -3.20 13.53
CA LEU A 10 -19.09 -3.22 12.10
C LEU A 10 -20.31 -2.90 11.24
N LYS A 11 -21.45 -3.56 11.50
CA LYS A 11 -22.71 -3.30 10.77
C LYS A 11 -23.22 -1.88 10.97
N ALA A 12 -23.05 -1.31 12.15
CA ALA A 12 -23.42 0.07 12.41
C ALA A 12 -22.59 1.05 11.58
N ILE A 13 -21.28 0.83 11.47
CA ILE A 13 -20.38 1.63 10.63
C ILE A 13 -20.73 1.48 9.14
N GLU A 14 -21.00 0.26 8.69
CA GLU A 14 -21.42 0.00 7.31
C GLU A 14 -22.72 0.69 6.95
N ALA A 15 -23.64 0.81 7.90
CA ALA A 15 -24.94 1.46 7.71
C ALA A 15 -24.90 3.00 7.71
N GLU A 16 -23.79 3.61 8.15
CA GLU A 16 -23.67 5.07 8.22
C GLU A 16 -23.66 5.73 6.83
N ALA A 17 -23.08 5.08 5.84
CA ALA A 17 -23.03 5.57 4.46
C ALA A 17 -22.79 4.41 3.49
N ALA A 18 -23.36 4.48 2.30
CA ALA A 18 -23.03 3.57 1.22
C ALA A 18 -21.54 3.68 0.86
N TRP A 19 -20.97 2.61 0.33
CA TRP A 19 -19.55 2.59 -0.05
C TRP A 19 -19.20 3.69 -1.05
N GLU A 20 -20.09 3.91 -2.00
CA GLU A 20 -19.95 4.89 -3.07
C GLU A 20 -19.96 6.35 -2.57
N ASP A 21 -20.60 6.59 -1.42
CA ASP A 21 -20.72 7.91 -0.81
C ASP A 21 -19.54 8.23 0.13
N ARG A 22 -18.66 7.25 0.36
CA ARG A 22 -17.45 7.46 1.16
C ARG A 22 -16.37 8.12 0.31
N ASP A 23 -15.68 9.07 0.90
CA ASP A 23 -14.52 9.73 0.27
C ASP A 23 -13.31 8.79 0.23
N LEU A 24 -13.41 7.74 -0.59
CA LEU A 24 -12.35 6.75 -0.78
C LEU A 24 -11.79 6.85 -2.20
N PRO A 25 -10.46 6.75 -2.34
CA PRO A 25 -9.83 6.65 -3.66
C PRO A 25 -10.32 5.42 -4.42
N ARG A 26 -10.49 5.55 -5.73
CA ARG A 26 -11.06 4.49 -6.59
C ARG A 26 -10.05 3.45 -7.05
N SER A 27 -8.75 3.63 -6.76
CA SER A 27 -7.69 2.68 -7.08
C SER A 27 -6.65 2.66 -5.97
N MET A 28 -5.88 1.56 -5.89
CA MET A 28 -4.77 1.45 -4.94
C MET A 28 -3.70 2.51 -5.20
N TYR A 29 -3.43 2.84 -6.46
CA TYR A 29 -2.48 3.89 -6.80
C TYR A 29 -2.97 5.28 -6.35
N ALA A 30 -4.24 5.59 -6.54
CA ALA A 30 -4.83 6.84 -6.05
C ALA A 30 -4.78 6.92 -4.51
N PHE A 31 -5.01 5.79 -3.83
CA PHE A 31 -4.89 5.69 -2.38
C PHE A 31 -3.46 5.98 -1.90
N LEU A 32 -2.48 5.35 -2.54
CA LEU A 32 -1.06 5.56 -2.26
C LEU A 32 -0.64 7.01 -2.52
N SER A 33 -1.10 7.61 -3.63
CA SER A 33 -0.84 9.01 -3.97
C SER A 33 -1.40 9.97 -2.93
N ARG A 34 -2.64 9.76 -2.48
CA ARG A 34 -3.27 10.54 -1.42
C ARG A 34 -2.48 10.46 -0.10
N THR A 35 -2.04 9.27 0.27
CA THR A 35 -1.23 9.05 1.48
C THR A 35 0.14 9.73 1.37
N LYS A 36 0.79 9.63 0.21
CA LYS A 36 2.06 10.31 -0.08
C LYS A 36 1.91 11.84 0.01
N ASP A 37 0.83 12.39 -0.52
CA ASP A 37 0.58 13.84 -0.46
C ASP A 37 0.37 14.34 0.97
N ALA A 38 -0.29 13.55 1.81
CA ALA A 38 -0.55 13.90 3.21
C ALA A 38 0.64 13.63 4.14
N HIS A 39 1.44 12.59 3.86
CA HIS A 39 2.44 12.05 4.79
C HIS A 39 3.79 11.71 4.14
N GLY A 40 4.14 12.33 3.03
CA GLY A 40 5.27 11.97 2.18
C GLY A 40 6.60 11.72 2.89
N ALA A 41 6.93 12.51 3.91
CA ALA A 41 8.19 12.38 4.66
C ALA A 41 8.13 11.34 5.79
N ARG A 42 6.95 10.78 6.10
CA ARG A 42 6.82 9.76 7.15
C ARG A 42 7.28 8.39 6.67
N PRO A 43 7.80 7.54 7.58
CA PRO A 43 8.10 6.15 7.26
C PRO A 43 6.83 5.40 6.80
N ALA A 44 6.94 4.67 5.69
CA ALA A 44 5.88 3.85 5.14
C ALA A 44 6.16 2.36 5.29
N LEU A 45 7.39 1.95 5.05
CA LEU A 45 7.83 0.56 5.05
C LEU A 45 9.22 0.46 5.65
N SER A 46 9.40 -0.46 6.58
CA SER A 46 10.71 -0.83 7.10
C SER A 46 10.93 -2.32 6.94
N TYR A 47 12.09 -2.70 6.46
CA TYR A 47 12.51 -4.07 6.29
C TYR A 47 13.84 -4.33 7.00
N GLN A 48 13.90 -5.42 7.74
CA GLN A 48 15.09 -5.87 8.45
C GLN A 48 15.41 -7.30 8.03
N LEU A 49 16.58 -7.49 7.42
CA LEU A 49 16.97 -8.80 6.90
C LEU A 49 17.22 -9.83 8.02
N LEU A 50 17.86 -9.40 9.09
CA LEU A 50 18.19 -10.26 10.23
C LEU A 50 17.44 -9.80 11.47
N SER A 51 16.89 -10.74 12.22
CA SER A 51 16.17 -10.49 13.46
C SER A 51 17.07 -10.28 14.68
N THR A 52 18.37 -10.13 14.48
CA THR A 52 19.33 -9.89 15.56
C THR A 52 19.29 -8.45 16.04
N PRO A 53 19.47 -8.21 17.35
CA PRO A 53 19.59 -6.85 17.88
C PRO A 53 20.71 -6.07 17.18
N GLY A 54 20.43 -4.81 16.80
CA GLY A 54 21.40 -3.96 16.11
C GLY A 54 21.52 -4.19 14.61
N SER A 55 20.80 -5.15 14.03
CA SER A 55 20.70 -5.29 12.58
C SER A 55 20.08 -4.03 11.95
N LYS A 56 20.68 -3.56 10.86
CA LYS A 56 20.18 -2.38 10.14
C LYS A 56 18.86 -2.70 9.45
N SER A 57 17.93 -1.77 9.52
CA SER A 57 16.70 -1.78 8.73
C SER A 57 16.79 -0.83 7.56
N GLU A 58 16.21 -1.21 6.43
CA GLU A 58 15.95 -0.31 5.32
C GLU A 58 14.55 0.28 5.51
N THR A 59 14.44 1.60 5.45
CA THR A 59 13.15 2.29 5.60
C THR A 59 12.90 3.17 4.38
N LEU A 60 11.70 3.02 3.81
CA LEU A 60 11.17 3.91 2.77
C LEU A 60 10.16 4.86 3.38
N THR A 61 10.22 6.11 3.00
CA THR A 61 9.13 7.07 3.24
C THR A 61 7.95 6.80 2.29
N TRP A 62 6.80 7.43 2.55
CA TRP A 62 5.67 7.35 1.62
C TRP A 62 6.02 7.91 0.24
N SER A 63 6.85 8.95 0.17
CA SER A 63 7.34 9.49 -1.11
C SER A 63 8.24 8.50 -1.83
N ASP A 64 9.16 7.85 -1.13
CA ASP A 64 10.05 6.83 -1.71
C ASP A 64 9.25 5.62 -2.23
N LEU A 65 8.33 5.13 -1.41
CA LEU A 65 7.47 4.00 -1.78
C LEU A 65 6.62 4.32 -3.02
N HIS A 66 5.98 5.48 -3.05
CA HIS A 66 5.20 5.94 -4.20
C HIS A 66 6.06 6.02 -5.47
N GLY A 67 7.26 6.58 -5.38
CA GLY A 67 8.19 6.67 -6.51
C GLY A 67 8.58 5.29 -7.04
N ARG A 68 8.93 4.35 -6.16
CA ARG A 68 9.29 2.97 -6.56
C ARG A 68 8.11 2.20 -7.15
N VAL A 69 6.91 2.35 -6.59
CA VAL A 69 5.69 1.73 -7.16
C VAL A 69 5.39 2.31 -8.53
N THR A 70 5.55 3.60 -8.73
CA THR A 70 5.38 4.25 -10.04
C THR A 70 6.38 3.72 -11.06
N GLN A 71 7.64 3.55 -10.68
CA GLN A 71 8.67 2.96 -11.55
C GLN A 71 8.35 1.50 -11.91
N ALA A 72 7.91 0.69 -10.94
CA ALA A 72 7.51 -0.70 -11.17
C ALA A 72 6.30 -0.77 -12.12
N ALA A 73 5.29 0.08 -11.92
CA ALA A 73 4.12 0.15 -12.79
C ALA A 73 4.50 0.53 -14.23
N ASN A 74 5.40 1.47 -14.39
CA ASN A 74 5.92 1.87 -15.72
C ASN A 74 6.72 0.75 -16.39
N LEU A 75 7.50 -0.01 -15.61
CA LEU A 75 8.22 -1.19 -16.12
C LEU A 75 7.23 -2.23 -16.63
N PHE A 76 6.22 -2.62 -15.84
CA PHE A 76 5.20 -3.58 -16.30
C PHE A 76 4.49 -3.10 -17.57
N ARG A 77 4.12 -1.84 -17.61
CA ARG A 77 3.51 -1.25 -18.82
C ARG A 77 4.44 -1.32 -20.03
N SER A 78 5.73 -1.06 -19.86
CA SER A 78 6.71 -1.16 -20.94
C SER A 78 6.91 -2.59 -21.44
N LEU A 79 6.63 -3.58 -20.60
CA LEU A 79 6.64 -5.01 -20.96
C LEU A 79 5.32 -5.51 -21.56
N GLY A 80 4.35 -4.61 -21.76
CA GLY A 80 3.07 -4.93 -22.38
C GLY A 80 1.99 -5.42 -21.40
N VAL A 81 2.23 -5.34 -20.08
CA VAL A 81 1.23 -5.70 -19.08
C VAL A 81 0.13 -4.65 -19.03
N GLY A 82 -1.11 -5.06 -19.26
CA GLY A 82 -2.31 -4.23 -19.26
C GLY A 82 -3.33 -4.62 -18.20
N GLU A 83 -4.53 -4.03 -18.29
CA GLU A 83 -5.58 -4.13 -17.28
C GLU A 83 -6.06 -5.56 -17.03
N ASP A 84 -6.12 -6.38 -18.08
CA ASP A 84 -6.62 -7.76 -18.00
C ASP A 84 -5.50 -8.80 -17.78
N ASP A 85 -4.27 -8.35 -17.62
CA ASP A 85 -3.11 -9.24 -17.48
C ASP A 85 -2.88 -9.57 -16.00
N VAL A 86 -2.32 -10.74 -15.75
CA VAL A 86 -1.94 -11.22 -14.42
C VAL A 86 -0.44 -11.32 -14.32
N VAL A 87 0.13 -10.71 -13.31
CA VAL A 87 1.54 -10.87 -12.95
C VAL A 87 1.63 -11.81 -11.75
N ALA A 88 2.37 -12.93 -11.93
CA ALA A 88 2.66 -13.87 -10.85
C ALA A 88 4.13 -13.76 -10.45
N TYR A 89 4.40 -13.84 -9.16
CA TYR A 89 5.77 -13.84 -8.65
C TYR A 89 5.93 -14.81 -7.47
N VAL A 90 7.16 -15.27 -7.29
CA VAL A 90 7.60 -16.02 -6.11
C VAL A 90 8.85 -15.34 -5.59
N MET A 91 8.69 -14.53 -4.56
CA MET A 91 9.77 -13.76 -3.96
C MET A 91 9.72 -13.87 -2.43
N PRO A 92 10.86 -13.82 -1.72
CA PRO A 92 10.89 -13.70 -0.27
C PRO A 92 10.35 -12.33 0.16
N ASN A 93 10.08 -12.16 1.46
CA ASN A 93 9.71 -10.86 2.00
C ASN A 93 10.89 -9.91 1.91
N THR A 94 10.80 -8.93 1.04
CA THR A 94 11.80 -7.88 0.81
C THR A 94 11.09 -6.56 0.48
N VAL A 95 11.86 -5.48 0.40
CA VAL A 95 11.33 -4.19 -0.07
C VAL A 95 10.76 -4.31 -1.48
N GLU A 96 11.45 -5.03 -2.36
CA GLU A 96 11.02 -5.25 -3.76
C GLU A 96 9.68 -5.96 -3.83
N THR A 97 9.45 -6.97 -2.99
CA THR A 97 8.17 -7.68 -2.90
C THR A 97 7.03 -6.74 -2.50
N ALA A 98 7.27 -5.83 -1.58
CA ALA A 98 6.26 -4.86 -1.15
C ALA A 98 5.96 -3.80 -2.22
N VAL A 99 6.92 -3.50 -3.10
CA VAL A 99 6.77 -2.52 -4.20
C VAL A 99 6.03 -3.11 -5.39
N THR A 100 6.19 -4.41 -5.65
CA THR A 100 5.57 -5.12 -6.77
C THR A 100 4.10 -5.39 -6.58
#